data_7b788bce4d1a38a75fa583b3558b8ceb
#
_entry.id   7b788bce4d1a38a75fa583b3558b8ceb
#
_cell.length_a   1.000
_cell.length_b   1.000
_cell.length_c   1.000
_cell.angle_alpha   90.00
_cell.angle_beta   90.00
_cell.angle_gamma   90.00
#
_symmetry.space_group_name_H-M   'P 1'
#
loop_
_entity.id
_entity.type
_entity.pdbx_description
1 polymer ?
#
loop_
_entity_poly.entity_id
_entity_poly.type
_entity_poly.pdbx_seq_one_letter_code
_entity_poly.pdbx_strand_id
1 'polypeptide(L)'
;VRGNLTGAKFFVGESYPMLYEFSTQYLKEQPPGGGMAVISGPKLQLRTWTMLFDKTSSFNIKITPRGRDTMTYPYTGFEVGDQEISLGELALRTSKFRVPVMAQNIEAKIEITSSSPLPCRLQSAEWEGFYHTRAARL
;
A
#
# COMPACT_ATOMS: atom_id res chain seq x y z
N VAL A 1 -26.65 -20.09 5.80
CA VAL A 1 -25.59 -20.62 6.67
C VAL A 1 -25.94 -22.03 7.04
N ARG A 2 -25.11 -23.02 6.71
CA ARG A 2 -25.33 -24.43 7.04
C ARG A 2 -24.51 -24.79 8.26
N GLY A 3 -25.13 -25.30 9.29
CA GLY A 3 -24.47 -25.80 10.52
C GLY A 3 -25.15 -25.30 11.79
N ASN A 4 -24.81 -25.94 12.92
CA ASN A 4 -25.25 -25.49 14.24
C ASN A 4 -24.29 -24.37 14.71
N LEU A 5 -24.77 -23.14 14.77
CA LEU A 5 -24.03 -21.95 15.18
C LEU A 5 -24.34 -21.53 16.63
N THR A 6 -24.95 -22.45 17.43
CA THR A 6 -25.26 -22.17 18.83
C THR A 6 -23.98 -21.84 19.59
N GLY A 7 -23.86 -20.61 20.11
CA GLY A 7 -22.70 -20.12 20.83
C GLY A 7 -21.54 -19.59 19.97
N ALA A 8 -21.64 -19.65 18.64
CA ALA A 8 -20.63 -19.08 17.76
C ALA A 8 -20.80 -17.56 17.58
N LYS A 9 -19.70 -16.82 17.60
CA LYS A 9 -19.68 -15.41 17.21
C LYS A 9 -19.49 -15.33 15.71
N PHE A 10 -20.38 -14.64 15.00
CA PHE A 10 -20.27 -14.45 13.57
C PHE A 10 -20.65 -13.03 13.16
N PHE A 11 -20.14 -12.60 12.04
CA PHE A 11 -20.48 -11.32 11.43
C PHE A 11 -21.32 -11.56 10.19
N VAL A 12 -22.36 -10.76 10.03
CA VAL A 12 -23.18 -10.73 8.82
C VAL A 12 -23.06 -9.34 8.22
N GLY A 13 -22.72 -9.28 6.94
CA GLY A 13 -22.57 -8.02 6.23
C GLY A 13 -22.45 -8.23 4.74
N GLU A 14 -22.57 -7.14 4.00
CA GLU A 14 -22.33 -7.10 2.56
C GLU A 14 -20.87 -6.70 2.33
N SER A 15 -20.14 -7.47 1.49
CA SER A 15 -18.79 -7.12 1.12
C SER A 15 -18.79 -6.02 0.07
N TYR A 16 -17.98 -5.01 0.25
CA TYR A 16 -17.74 -3.96 -0.74
C TYR A 16 -16.24 -3.87 -1.08
N PRO A 17 -15.88 -3.58 -2.32
CA PRO A 17 -14.49 -3.40 -2.69
C PRO A 17 -14.01 -2.03 -2.19
N MET A 18 -12.99 -2.03 -1.35
CA MET A 18 -12.24 -0.84 -1.02
C MET A 18 -11.18 -0.59 -2.10
N LEU A 19 -11.13 0.61 -2.62
CA LEU A 19 -10.08 1.07 -3.52
C LEU A 19 -9.59 2.44 -3.07
N TYR A 20 -8.28 2.57 -2.91
CA TYR A 20 -7.63 3.85 -2.66
C TYR A 20 -6.45 4.02 -3.62
N GLU A 21 -6.45 5.10 -4.38
CA GLU A 21 -5.37 5.48 -5.28
C GLU A 21 -4.52 6.58 -4.65
N PHE A 22 -3.21 6.38 -4.62
CA PHE A 22 -2.28 7.39 -4.13
C PHE A 22 -2.02 8.46 -5.18
N SER A 23 -1.95 9.69 -4.73
CA SER A 23 -1.50 10.81 -5.58
C SER A 23 -0.04 10.62 -6.00
N THR A 24 0.35 11.24 -7.12
CA THR A 24 1.72 11.22 -7.61
C THR A 24 2.70 11.75 -6.57
N GLN A 25 3.78 11.02 -6.35
CA GLN A 25 4.82 11.39 -5.40
C GLN A 25 5.76 12.41 -6.02
N TYR A 26 6.02 13.51 -5.29
CA TYR A 26 6.96 14.55 -5.68
C TYR A 26 7.93 14.83 -4.55
N LEU A 27 9.17 15.16 -4.92
CA LEU A 27 10.09 15.80 -4.00
C LEU A 27 9.63 17.22 -3.73
N LYS A 28 9.67 17.62 -2.47
CA LYS A 28 9.36 18.96 -2.03
C LYS A 28 10.59 19.59 -1.41
N GLU A 29 10.84 20.83 -1.74
CA GLU A 29 11.89 21.67 -1.16
C GLU A 29 11.25 22.87 -0.48
N GLN A 30 11.86 23.30 0.61
CA GLN A 30 11.45 24.54 1.28
C GLN A 30 12.36 25.66 0.80
N PRO A 31 11.87 26.55 -0.07
CA PRO A 31 12.64 27.70 -0.49
C PRO A 31 12.85 28.71 0.66
N PRO A 32 13.86 29.60 0.57
CA PRO A 32 14.17 30.57 1.63
C PRO A 32 13.04 31.52 2.04
N GLY A 33 11.99 31.63 1.22
CA GLY A 33 10.81 32.45 1.49
C GLY A 33 9.68 31.75 2.25
N GLY A 34 9.86 30.51 2.68
CA GLY A 34 8.83 29.69 3.34
C GLY A 34 7.86 29.03 2.35
N GLY A 35 7.13 28.03 2.82
CA GLY A 35 6.27 27.18 2.00
C GLY A 35 7.00 25.93 1.45
N MET A 36 6.21 24.96 0.93
CA MET A 36 6.74 23.75 0.33
C MET A 36 6.53 23.83 -1.18
N ALA A 37 7.61 23.86 -1.94
CA ALA A 37 7.58 23.87 -3.41
C ALA A 37 7.89 22.47 -3.95
N VAL A 38 7.18 22.07 -5.02
CA VAL A 38 7.47 20.84 -5.74
C VAL A 38 8.65 21.06 -6.67
N ILE A 39 9.63 20.17 -6.60
CA ILE A 39 10.76 20.17 -7.53
C ILE A 39 10.31 19.50 -8.84
N SER A 40 10.08 20.27 -9.87
CA SER A 40 9.52 19.80 -11.15
C SER A 40 10.54 19.39 -12.21
N GLY A 41 11.82 19.75 -12.03
CA GLY A 41 12.86 19.51 -13.04
C GLY A 41 13.45 18.11 -13.11
N PRO A 42 13.68 17.45 -11.99
CA PRO A 42 14.36 16.17 -11.94
C PRO A 42 13.47 14.98 -12.27
N LYS A 43 14.13 13.90 -12.72
CA LYS A 43 13.46 12.60 -12.83
C LYS A 43 13.54 11.89 -11.48
N LEU A 44 12.38 11.59 -10.90
CA LEU A 44 12.25 10.76 -9.71
C LEU A 44 11.84 9.36 -10.13
N GLN A 45 12.70 8.40 -9.88
CA GLN A 45 12.41 6.98 -10.08
C GLN A 45 12.08 6.33 -8.74
N LEU A 46 10.85 5.91 -8.57
CA LEU A 46 10.42 5.16 -7.39
C LEU A 46 11.00 3.75 -7.46
N ARG A 47 11.61 3.33 -6.38
CA ARG A 47 12.19 2.00 -6.24
C ARG A 47 11.27 1.07 -5.45
N THR A 48 10.86 1.52 -4.27
CA THR A 48 10.03 0.75 -3.37
C THR A 48 8.93 1.59 -2.75
N TRP A 49 7.86 0.91 -2.41
CA TRP A 49 6.72 1.43 -1.66
C TRP A 49 6.52 0.61 -0.41
N THR A 50 6.40 1.27 0.73
CA THR A 50 6.21 0.61 2.03
C THR A 50 4.92 1.13 2.65
N MET A 51 4.00 0.23 2.96
CA MET A 51 2.77 0.53 3.67
C MET A 51 2.91 0.11 5.12
N LEU A 52 2.65 1.05 6.04
CA LEU A 52 2.54 0.79 7.47
C LEU A 52 1.06 0.66 7.84
N PHE A 53 0.76 -0.34 8.63
CA PHE A 53 -0.61 -0.67 9.02
C PHE A 53 -0.69 -1.20 10.45
N ASP A 54 -1.88 -1.08 11.04
CA ASP A 54 -2.19 -1.54 12.39
C ASP A 54 -3.37 -2.50 12.37
N LYS A 55 -3.25 -3.63 13.09
CA LYS A 55 -4.32 -4.62 13.26
C LYS A 55 -5.08 -4.91 11.96
N THR A 56 -4.33 -5.21 10.92
CA THR A 56 -4.84 -5.43 9.58
C THR A 56 -4.77 -6.91 9.22
N SER A 57 -5.82 -7.43 8.60
CA SER A 57 -5.90 -8.82 8.16
C SER A 57 -5.34 -9.01 6.77
N SER A 58 -5.87 -8.31 5.77
CA SER A 58 -5.44 -8.48 4.37
C SER A 58 -5.74 -7.27 3.51
N PHE A 59 -4.89 -7.05 2.52
CA PHE A 59 -5.08 -6.08 1.44
C PHE A 59 -4.16 -6.43 0.26
N ASN A 60 -4.38 -5.79 -0.88
CA ASN A 60 -3.51 -5.90 -2.04
C ASN A 60 -2.95 -4.53 -2.39
N ILE A 61 -1.68 -4.46 -2.70
CA ILE A 61 -1.06 -3.29 -3.36
C ILE A 61 -0.98 -3.60 -4.84
N LYS A 62 -1.55 -2.72 -5.67
CA LYS A 62 -1.47 -2.79 -7.12
C LYS A 62 -0.58 -1.67 -7.63
N ILE A 63 0.37 -2.04 -8.47
CA ILE A 63 1.28 -1.10 -9.12
C ILE A 63 1.12 -1.26 -10.62
N THR A 64 0.69 -0.19 -11.27
CA THR A 64 0.51 -0.13 -12.72
C THR A 64 1.47 0.89 -13.30
N PRO A 65 2.65 0.47 -13.79
CA PRO A 65 3.53 1.34 -14.55
C PRO A 65 2.92 1.65 -15.92
N ARG A 66 3.12 2.85 -16.42
CA ARG A 66 2.62 3.24 -17.73
C ARG A 66 3.13 2.31 -18.83
N GLY A 67 2.20 1.76 -19.62
CA GLY A 67 2.51 0.86 -20.74
C GLY A 67 2.99 -0.54 -20.32
N ARG A 68 2.78 -0.94 -19.06
CA ARG A 68 3.06 -2.28 -18.56
C ARG A 68 1.86 -2.85 -17.82
N ASP A 69 1.87 -4.15 -17.65
CA ASP A 69 0.83 -4.86 -16.90
C ASP A 69 0.83 -4.48 -15.41
N THR A 70 -0.33 -4.51 -14.80
CA THR A 70 -0.50 -4.28 -13.37
C THR A 70 0.09 -5.42 -12.58
N MET A 71 0.98 -5.11 -11.67
CA MET A 71 1.51 -6.04 -10.67
C MET A 71 0.69 -5.95 -9.40
N THR A 72 0.22 -7.09 -8.90
CA THR A 72 -0.55 -7.17 -7.66
C THR A 72 0.27 -7.90 -6.60
N TYR A 73 0.44 -7.25 -5.46
CA TYR A 73 1.15 -7.78 -4.30
C TYR A 73 0.16 -8.00 -3.16
N PRO A 74 -0.26 -9.26 -2.93
CA PRO A 74 -1.17 -9.58 -1.83
C PRO A 74 -0.43 -9.57 -0.49
N TYR A 75 -1.02 -8.94 0.50
CA TYR A 75 -0.65 -9.08 1.90
C TYR A 75 -1.72 -9.87 2.64
N THR A 76 -1.32 -10.80 3.47
CA THR A 76 -2.17 -11.54 4.40
C THR A 76 -1.50 -11.62 5.76
N GLY A 77 -2.28 -11.43 6.82
CA GLY A 77 -1.80 -11.55 8.20
C GLY A 77 -1.50 -13.00 8.62
N PHE A 78 -1.85 -13.98 7.79
CA PHE A 78 -1.51 -15.38 8.04
C PHE A 78 -0.10 -15.68 7.56
N GLU A 79 0.75 -16.16 8.46
CA GLU A 79 2.07 -16.69 8.14
C GLU A 79 2.08 -18.21 8.37
N VAL A 80 2.71 -18.94 7.45
CA VAL A 80 2.83 -20.40 7.59
C VAL A 80 3.77 -20.72 8.75
N GLY A 81 3.27 -21.50 9.70
CA GLY A 81 4.06 -21.86 10.91
C GLY A 81 3.92 -20.90 12.08
N ASP A 82 3.02 -19.92 11.99
CA ASP A 82 2.72 -19.01 13.09
C ASP A 82 2.04 -19.77 14.25
N GLN A 83 2.71 -19.79 15.41
CA GLN A 83 2.19 -20.45 16.61
C GLN A 83 1.29 -19.53 17.47
N GLU A 84 1.23 -18.24 17.13
CA GLU A 84 0.47 -17.26 17.91
C GLU A 84 -1.00 -17.17 17.51
N ILE A 85 -1.39 -17.80 16.39
CA ILE A 85 -2.77 -17.76 15.87
C ILE A 85 -3.43 -19.11 16.06
N SER A 86 -4.43 -19.16 16.93
CA SER A 86 -5.29 -20.34 17.10
C SER A 86 -6.32 -20.47 16.01
N LEU A 87 -6.74 -21.69 15.72
CA LEU A 87 -7.83 -21.97 14.76
C LEU A 87 -9.10 -21.20 15.17
N GLY A 88 -9.61 -20.36 14.26
CA GLY A 88 -10.80 -19.54 14.51
C GLY A 88 -10.54 -18.14 15.02
N GLU A 89 -9.29 -17.75 15.23
CA GLU A 89 -8.92 -16.38 15.53
C GLU A 89 -8.59 -15.58 14.27
N LEU A 90 -8.86 -14.26 14.35
CA LEU A 90 -8.52 -13.34 13.26
C LEU A 90 -7.03 -13.03 13.27
N ALA A 91 -6.35 -13.32 12.18
CA ALA A 91 -4.96 -12.92 12.00
C ALA A 91 -4.87 -11.41 11.74
N LEU A 92 -4.76 -10.63 12.80
CA LEU A 92 -4.58 -9.18 12.75
C LEU A 92 -3.15 -8.82 13.12
N ARG A 93 -2.43 -8.23 12.17
CA ARG A 93 -1.02 -7.85 12.36
C ARG A 93 -0.84 -6.33 12.30
N THR A 94 0.11 -5.87 13.09
CA THR A 94 0.65 -4.52 13.04
C THR A 94 2.07 -4.62 12.52
N SER A 95 2.32 -4.15 11.30
CA SER A 95 3.61 -4.30 10.63
C SER A 95 3.74 -3.34 9.44
N LYS A 96 4.75 -3.58 8.62
CA LYS A 96 4.97 -2.89 7.36
C LYS A 96 5.07 -3.89 6.22
N PHE A 97 4.53 -3.52 5.06
CA PHE A 97 4.61 -4.31 3.83
C PHE A 97 5.28 -3.50 2.74
N ARG A 98 6.40 -4.02 2.23
CA ARG A 98 7.24 -3.36 1.24
C ARG A 98 7.14 -4.06 -0.10
N VAL A 99 6.91 -3.30 -1.17
CA VAL A 99 6.79 -3.80 -2.53
C VAL A 99 7.66 -3.00 -3.49
N PRO A 100 8.21 -3.62 -4.55
CA PRO A 100 8.95 -2.90 -5.59
C PRO A 100 8.00 -2.12 -6.50
N VAL A 101 8.41 -0.91 -6.91
CA VAL A 101 7.68 -0.08 -7.88
C VAL A 101 8.42 -0.03 -9.22
N MET A 102 9.71 0.27 -9.22
CA MET A 102 10.61 0.30 -10.37
C MET A 102 10.07 1.10 -11.58
N ALA A 103 9.48 2.26 -11.30
CA ALA A 103 8.92 3.14 -12.32
C ALA A 103 9.14 4.62 -11.95
N GLN A 104 9.01 5.52 -12.94
CA GLN A 104 9.02 6.95 -12.66
C GLN A 104 7.76 7.36 -11.90
N ASN A 105 7.88 8.34 -11.02
CA ASN A 105 6.78 8.81 -10.18
C ASN A 105 5.52 9.21 -10.98
N ILE A 106 5.71 9.86 -12.13
CA ILE A 106 4.61 10.30 -13.01
C ILE A 106 4.01 9.18 -13.87
N GLU A 107 4.65 8.03 -13.91
CA GLU A 107 4.25 6.87 -14.70
C GLU A 107 3.75 5.71 -13.85
N ALA A 108 3.86 5.81 -12.53
CA ALA A 108 3.42 4.77 -11.62
C ALA A 108 2.08 5.13 -11.01
N LYS A 109 1.08 4.29 -11.25
CA LYS A 109 -0.18 4.31 -10.52
C LYS A 109 -0.08 3.29 -9.38
N ILE A 110 -0.31 3.75 -8.15
CA ILE A 110 -0.23 2.92 -6.94
C ILE A 110 -1.60 2.91 -6.28
N GLU A 111 -2.15 1.73 -6.11
CA GLU A 111 -3.49 1.52 -5.56
C GLU A 111 -3.45 0.50 -4.43
N ILE A 112 -4.31 0.68 -3.43
CA ILE A 112 -4.61 -0.34 -2.42
C ILE A 112 -6.03 -0.79 -2.62
N THR A 113 -6.22 -2.10 -2.60
CA THR A 113 -7.54 -2.72 -2.72
C THR A 113 -7.73 -3.75 -1.61
N SER A 114 -8.95 -3.83 -1.08
CA SER A 114 -9.37 -4.90 -0.19
C SER A 114 -10.83 -5.22 -0.46
N SER A 115 -11.15 -6.49 -0.55
CA SER A 115 -12.53 -7.00 -0.64
C SER A 115 -12.91 -7.79 0.62
N SER A 116 -12.02 -7.86 1.59
CA SER A 116 -12.24 -8.58 2.84
C SER A 116 -13.12 -7.77 3.78
N PRO A 117 -14.10 -8.39 4.46
CA PRO A 117 -14.88 -7.75 5.52
C PRO A 117 -14.08 -7.56 6.82
N LEU A 118 -12.83 -8.05 6.86
CA LEU A 118 -11.96 -7.96 8.02
C LEU A 118 -11.29 -6.60 8.13
N PRO A 119 -10.84 -6.21 9.33
CA PRO A 119 -10.21 -4.92 9.54
C PRO A 119 -9.00 -4.67 8.65
N CYS A 120 -8.95 -3.48 8.05
CA CYS A 120 -7.82 -2.98 7.27
C CYS A 120 -7.56 -1.53 7.70
N ARG A 121 -6.54 -1.32 8.54
CA ARG A 121 -6.18 -0.02 9.11
C ARG A 121 -4.84 0.41 8.57
N LEU A 122 -4.84 1.25 7.57
CA LEU A 122 -3.63 1.81 6.98
C LEU A 122 -3.23 3.07 7.75
N GLN A 123 -1.96 3.16 8.14
CA GLN A 123 -1.44 4.28 8.92
C GLN A 123 -0.71 5.30 8.06
N SER A 124 0.30 4.84 7.33
CA SER A 124 1.11 5.69 6.48
C SER A 124 1.70 4.93 5.32
N ALA A 125 2.08 5.65 4.29
CA ALA A 125 2.81 5.11 3.15
C ALA A 125 4.13 5.85 3.02
N GLU A 126 5.20 5.10 2.83
CA GLU A 126 6.55 5.59 2.61
C GLU A 126 7.04 5.10 1.26
N TRP A 127 7.88 5.87 0.62
CA TRP A 127 8.52 5.46 -0.63
C TRP A 127 10.00 5.79 -0.64
N GLU A 128 10.75 4.99 -1.35
CA GLU A 128 12.16 5.21 -1.63
C GLU A 128 12.38 5.28 -3.13
N GLY A 129 13.28 6.14 -3.55
CA GLY A 129 13.57 6.30 -4.95
C GLY A 129 14.90 6.98 -5.22
N PHE A 130 15.27 7.03 -6.49
CA PHE A 130 16.42 7.77 -6.99
C PHE A 130 15.98 9.03 -7.69
N TYR A 131 16.68 10.07 -7.42
CA TYR A 131 16.47 11.38 -7.95
C TYR A 131 17.66 11.80 -8.80
N HIS A 132 17.39 12.15 -10.04
CA HIS A 132 18.42 12.58 -10.99
C HIS A 132 18.15 14.01 -11.45
N THR A 133 19.07 14.91 -11.16
CA THR A 133 19.05 16.27 -11.73
C THR A 133 19.43 16.22 -13.20
N ARG A 134 18.67 16.93 -14.04
CA ARG A 134 19.09 17.15 -15.42
C ARG A 134 20.28 18.12 -15.43
N ALA A 135 21.35 17.75 -16.13
CA ALA A 135 22.37 18.72 -16.48
C ALA A 135 21.75 19.78 -17.40
N ALA A 136 21.86 21.06 -17.05
CA ALA A 136 21.50 22.13 -17.95
C ALA A 136 22.50 22.08 -19.13
N ARG A 137 22.00 21.88 -20.34
CA ARG A 137 22.79 22.18 -21.56
C ARG A 137 22.73 23.68 -21.75
N LEU A 138 23.85 24.29 -21.64
CA LEU A 138 24.07 25.66 -22.09
C LEU A 138 24.13 25.66 -23.62
#